data_48a3897c370be9ceff26b4bc3b753425
#
_entry.id   48a3897c370be9ceff26b4bc3b753425
#
_cell.length_a   1.000
_cell.length_b   1.000
_cell.length_c   1.000
_cell.angle_alpha   90.00
_cell.angle_beta   90.00
_cell.angle_gamma   90.00
#
_symmetry.space_group_name_H-M   'P 1'
#
loop_
_entity.id
_entity.type
_entity.pdbx_description
1 polymer ?
#
loop_
_entity_poly.entity_id
_entity_poly.type
_entity_poly.pdbx_seq_one_letter_code
_entity_poly.pdbx_strand_id
1 'polypeptide(L)'
;MCGSSAYTKKYYLNEDFEGLPEAIKDELKIMCVLYTEDIGGVLQLKFDDEGNLQFETSADEGDLLYDDIGSVLKIKQLQNTKSELLEALETYYRVFFLGEDWEEEE
;
A
#
# COMPACT_ATOMS: atom_id res chain seq x y z
N MET A 1 4.65 5.30 2.54
CA MET A 1 5.46 4.09 2.33
C MET A 1 5.72 3.83 0.86
N CYS A 2 4.70 3.58 0.10
CA CYS A 2 4.87 3.31 -1.34
C CYS A 2 3.65 3.79 -2.10
N GLY A 3 3.75 3.79 -3.42
CA GLY A 3 2.64 4.20 -4.24
C GLY A 3 2.89 4.00 -5.71
N SER A 4 1.82 4.08 -6.50
CA SER A 4 1.91 4.01 -7.94
C SER A 4 0.96 5.01 -8.59
N SER A 5 1.24 5.36 -9.84
CA SER A 5 0.46 6.35 -10.57
C SER A 5 0.18 5.84 -11.98
N ALA A 6 -1.08 5.85 -12.37
CA ALA A 6 -1.46 5.53 -13.73
C ALA A 6 -1.02 6.64 -14.69
N TYR A 7 -0.87 7.86 -14.19
CA TYR A 7 -0.52 9.00 -15.03
C TYR A 7 0.94 8.99 -15.44
N THR A 8 1.84 8.71 -14.49
CA THR A 8 3.27 8.66 -14.77
C THR A 8 3.74 7.24 -15.08
N LYS A 9 2.89 6.25 -14.81
CA LYS A 9 3.20 4.82 -14.99
C LYS A 9 4.45 4.44 -14.21
N LYS A 10 4.54 4.96 -12.99
CA LYS A 10 5.68 4.71 -12.10
C LYS A 10 5.21 4.22 -10.75
N TYR A 11 6.06 3.43 -10.14
CA TYR A 11 5.91 2.93 -8.78
C TYR A 11 7.10 3.41 -7.97
N TYR A 12 6.88 3.76 -6.70
CA TYR A 12 7.99 4.08 -5.81
C TYR A 12 7.82 3.38 -4.48
N LEU A 13 8.95 3.12 -3.83
CA LEU A 13 9.00 2.61 -2.47
C LEU A 13 9.93 3.53 -1.69
N ASN A 14 9.45 4.02 -0.54
CA ASN A 14 10.26 4.87 0.30
C ASN A 14 11.48 4.08 0.77
N GLU A 15 12.66 4.70 0.71
CA GLU A 15 13.91 4.02 1.04
C GLU A 15 13.94 3.53 2.49
N ASP A 16 13.13 4.10 3.37
CA ASP A 16 13.05 3.62 4.75
C ASP A 16 12.51 2.19 4.83
N PHE A 17 11.93 1.68 3.75
CA PHE A 17 11.36 0.35 3.70
C PHE A 17 12.18 -0.62 2.85
N GLU A 18 13.39 -0.22 2.45
CA GLU A 18 14.25 -1.10 1.67
C GLU A 18 14.67 -2.36 2.42
N GLY A 19 14.59 -2.35 3.74
CA GLY A 19 14.91 -3.51 4.55
C GLY A 19 13.86 -4.61 4.54
N LEU A 20 12.72 -4.38 3.91
CA LEU A 20 11.72 -5.43 3.78
C LEU A 20 12.24 -6.58 2.93
N PRO A 21 11.78 -7.82 3.19
CA PRO A 21 12.15 -8.95 2.33
C PRO A 21 11.76 -8.70 0.88
N GLU A 22 12.57 -9.22 -0.04
CA GLU A 22 12.35 -9.01 -1.46
C GLU A 22 10.96 -9.48 -1.90
N ALA A 23 10.52 -10.63 -1.38
CA ALA A 23 9.21 -11.17 -1.76
C ALA A 23 8.09 -10.21 -1.36
N ILE A 24 8.22 -9.54 -0.23
CA ILE A 24 7.22 -8.57 0.22
C ILE A 24 7.28 -7.32 -0.64
N LYS A 25 8.48 -6.84 -0.97
CA LYS A 25 8.63 -5.68 -1.83
C LYS A 25 8.05 -5.93 -3.21
N ASP A 26 8.28 -7.12 -3.76
CA ASP A 26 7.73 -7.49 -5.07
C ASP A 26 6.22 -7.56 -5.04
N GLU A 27 5.66 -8.14 -3.99
CA GLU A 27 4.22 -8.27 -3.86
C GLU A 27 3.55 -6.90 -3.72
N LEU A 28 4.17 -5.98 -2.99
CA LEU A 28 3.68 -4.61 -2.87
C LEU A 28 3.65 -3.92 -4.23
N LYS A 29 4.73 -4.07 -4.99
CA LYS A 29 4.82 -3.43 -6.29
C LYS A 29 3.74 -3.96 -7.23
N ILE A 30 3.59 -5.29 -7.26
CA ILE A 30 2.59 -5.91 -8.13
C ILE A 30 1.20 -5.44 -7.73
N MET A 31 0.89 -5.44 -6.45
CA MET A 31 -0.41 -5.01 -5.96
C MET A 31 -0.73 -3.57 -6.37
N CYS A 32 0.22 -2.66 -6.14
CA CYS A 32 0.00 -1.24 -6.42
C CYS A 32 -0.11 -0.98 -7.93
N VAL A 33 0.76 -1.60 -8.71
CA VAL A 33 0.78 -1.37 -10.16
C VAL A 33 -0.48 -1.94 -10.80
N LEU A 34 -0.89 -3.14 -10.40
CA LEU A 34 -2.11 -3.72 -10.95
C LEU A 34 -3.34 -2.90 -10.57
N TYR A 35 -3.36 -2.34 -9.35
CA TYR A 35 -4.47 -1.48 -8.95
C TYR A 35 -4.59 -0.28 -9.89
N THR A 36 -3.48 0.44 -10.14
CA THR A 36 -3.54 1.64 -10.96
C THR A 36 -3.76 1.31 -12.44
N GLU A 37 -3.34 0.12 -12.90
CA GLU A 37 -3.65 -0.30 -14.26
C GLU A 37 -5.13 -0.59 -14.43
N ASP A 38 -5.75 -1.12 -13.38
CA ASP A 38 -7.15 -1.54 -13.43
C ASP A 38 -8.10 -0.37 -13.18
N ILE A 39 -7.80 0.44 -12.19
CA ILE A 39 -8.70 1.49 -11.71
C ILE A 39 -8.30 2.87 -12.25
N GLY A 40 -7.01 3.11 -12.45
CA GLY A 40 -6.50 4.42 -12.83
C GLY A 40 -6.12 5.24 -11.61
N GLY A 41 -5.78 6.50 -11.83
CA GLY A 41 -5.45 7.41 -10.74
C GLY A 41 -4.13 7.12 -10.07
N VAL A 42 -4.06 7.47 -8.81
CA VAL A 42 -2.87 7.31 -7.98
C VAL A 42 -3.26 6.54 -6.73
N LEU A 43 -2.45 5.56 -6.36
CA LEU A 43 -2.62 4.82 -5.11
C LEU A 43 -1.40 5.06 -4.24
N GLN A 44 -1.64 5.38 -2.97
CA GLN A 44 -0.57 5.50 -1.97
C GLN A 44 -0.92 4.68 -0.74
N LEU A 45 0.09 4.07 -0.16
CA LEU A 45 -0.05 3.36 1.10
C LEU A 45 0.72 4.15 2.16
N LYS A 46 0.06 4.43 3.26
CA LYS A 46 0.64 5.20 4.37
C LYS A 46 0.26 4.56 5.69
N PHE A 47 1.04 4.84 6.72
CA PHE A 47 0.72 4.40 8.07
C PHE A 47 0.22 5.59 8.88
N ASP A 48 -0.77 5.34 9.74
CA ASP A 48 -1.21 6.38 10.66
C ASP A 48 -0.33 6.36 11.91
N ASP A 49 -0.65 7.22 12.89
CA ASP A 49 0.16 7.36 14.10
C ASP A 49 0.19 6.10 14.95
N GLU A 50 -0.78 5.23 14.76
CA GLU A 50 -0.87 3.98 15.52
C GLU A 50 -0.27 2.79 14.78
N GLY A 51 0.22 3.01 13.58
CA GLY A 51 0.82 1.95 12.79
C GLY A 51 -0.16 1.18 11.94
N ASN A 52 -1.36 1.70 11.77
CA ASN A 52 -2.35 1.07 10.89
C ASN A 52 -2.12 1.53 9.45
N LEU A 53 -2.17 0.59 8.53
CA LEU A 53 -1.91 0.87 7.13
C LEU A 53 -3.17 1.42 6.47
N GLN A 54 -3.00 2.55 5.77
CA GLN A 54 -4.10 3.23 5.10
C GLN A 54 -3.86 3.24 3.60
N PHE A 55 -4.94 3.05 2.85
CA PHE A 55 -4.92 3.18 1.39
C PHE A 55 -5.47 4.55 1.04
N GLU A 56 -4.69 5.36 0.33
CA GLU A 56 -5.14 6.66 -0.13
C GLU A 56 -5.17 6.66 -1.64
N THR A 57 -6.26 7.12 -2.21
CA THR A 57 -6.41 7.17 -3.65
C THR A 57 -6.73 8.60 -4.08
N SER A 58 -6.30 8.95 -5.28
CA SER A 58 -6.63 10.25 -5.84
C SER A 58 -6.67 10.12 -7.36
N ALA A 59 -7.27 11.11 -8.00
CA ALA A 59 -7.34 11.17 -9.45
C ALA A 59 -7.27 12.63 -9.86
N ASP A 60 -6.77 12.87 -11.07
CA ASP A 60 -6.75 14.22 -11.61
C ASP A 60 -8.16 14.71 -11.82
N GLU A 61 -8.36 16.00 -11.57
CA GLU A 61 -9.64 16.64 -11.80
C GLU A 61 -9.98 16.49 -13.28
N GLY A 62 -11.18 16.00 -13.56
CA GLY A 62 -11.61 15.79 -14.94
C GLY A 62 -11.20 14.46 -15.53
N ASP A 63 -10.58 13.57 -14.76
CA ASP A 63 -10.25 12.23 -15.26
C ASP A 63 -11.54 11.41 -15.33
N LEU A 64 -12.10 11.33 -16.50
CA LEU A 64 -13.36 10.61 -16.71
C LEU A 64 -13.18 9.10 -16.75
N LEU A 65 -11.95 8.64 -16.81
CA LEU A 65 -11.67 7.21 -16.84
C LEU A 65 -11.46 6.62 -15.45
N TYR A 66 -11.38 7.46 -14.42
CA TYR A 66 -11.19 6.99 -13.08
C TYR A 66 -12.49 6.38 -12.53
N ASP A 67 -12.40 5.16 -12.03
CA ASP A 67 -13.56 4.42 -11.56
C ASP A 67 -13.68 4.52 -10.04
N ASP A 68 -14.44 5.50 -9.56
CA ASP A 68 -14.62 5.73 -8.13
C ASP A 68 -15.23 4.53 -7.41
N ILE A 69 -16.21 3.90 -8.04
CA ILE A 69 -16.89 2.75 -7.42
C ILE A 69 -15.96 1.55 -7.41
N GLY A 70 -15.29 1.31 -8.54
CA GLY A 70 -14.35 0.20 -8.65
C GLY A 70 -13.18 0.36 -7.69
N SER A 71 -12.77 1.62 -7.44
CA SER A 71 -11.71 1.92 -6.49
C SER A 71 -12.06 1.39 -5.10
N VAL A 72 -13.24 1.73 -4.60
CA VAL A 72 -13.68 1.29 -3.27
C VAL A 72 -13.76 -0.23 -3.19
N LEU A 73 -14.33 -0.85 -4.23
CA LEU A 73 -14.48 -2.31 -4.24
C LEU A 73 -13.13 -3.00 -4.31
N LYS A 74 -12.21 -2.47 -5.11
CA LYS A 74 -10.88 -3.07 -5.25
C LYS A 74 -10.09 -2.98 -3.96
N ILE A 75 -10.17 -1.85 -3.25
CA ILE A 75 -9.47 -1.70 -1.99
C ILE A 75 -10.00 -2.69 -0.97
N LYS A 76 -11.33 -2.85 -0.88
CA LYS A 76 -11.91 -3.84 0.02
C LYS A 76 -11.45 -5.24 -0.33
N GLN A 77 -11.37 -5.55 -1.62
CA GLN A 77 -10.89 -6.85 -2.07
C GLN A 77 -9.44 -7.06 -1.64
N LEU A 78 -8.58 -6.04 -1.81
CA LEU A 78 -7.18 -6.14 -1.43
C LEU A 78 -7.02 -6.29 0.09
N GLN A 79 -7.81 -5.55 0.86
CA GLN A 79 -7.76 -5.67 2.32
C GLN A 79 -8.12 -7.08 2.78
N ASN A 80 -8.94 -7.77 2.02
CA ASN A 80 -9.36 -9.12 2.32
C ASN A 80 -8.38 -10.16 1.78
N THR A 81 -8.01 -10.07 0.50
CA THR A 81 -7.18 -11.08 -0.14
C THR A 81 -5.70 -10.95 0.20
N LYS A 82 -5.26 -9.76 0.59
CA LYS A 82 -3.86 -9.48 0.93
C LYS A 82 -3.66 -9.21 2.41
N SER A 83 -4.56 -9.72 3.25
CA SER A 83 -4.50 -9.41 4.67
C SER A 83 -3.19 -9.83 5.32
N GLU A 84 -2.61 -10.96 4.91
CA GLU A 84 -1.34 -11.40 5.48
C GLU A 84 -0.21 -10.44 5.13
N LEU A 85 -0.19 -9.96 3.88
CA LEU A 85 0.80 -8.99 3.46
C LEU A 85 0.66 -7.69 4.24
N LEU A 86 -0.58 -7.22 4.37
CA LEU A 86 -0.83 -5.95 5.05
C LEU A 86 -0.50 -6.02 6.54
N GLU A 87 -0.80 -7.16 7.18
CA GLU A 87 -0.45 -7.37 8.58
C GLU A 87 1.06 -7.42 8.77
N ALA A 88 1.77 -8.04 7.85
CA ALA A 88 3.23 -8.10 7.93
C ALA A 88 3.83 -6.70 7.84
N LEU A 89 3.27 -5.86 6.98
CA LEU A 89 3.73 -4.48 6.84
C LEU A 89 3.46 -3.67 8.09
N GLU A 90 2.29 -3.84 8.69
CA GLU A 90 1.94 -3.14 9.91
C GLU A 90 2.86 -3.55 11.06
N THR A 91 3.15 -4.85 11.16
CA THR A 91 4.06 -5.34 12.18
C THR A 91 5.46 -4.76 11.98
N TYR A 92 5.94 -4.76 10.75
CA TYR A 92 7.24 -4.20 10.44
C TYR A 92 7.32 -2.73 10.88
N TYR A 93 6.28 -1.96 10.56
CA TYR A 93 6.25 -0.54 10.89
C TYR A 93 6.26 -0.33 12.41
N ARG A 94 5.45 -1.10 13.12
CA ARG A 94 5.38 -0.94 14.59
C ARG A 94 6.69 -1.28 15.25
N VAL A 95 7.34 -2.33 14.80
CA VAL A 95 8.60 -2.75 15.41
C VAL A 95 9.74 -1.78 15.07
N PHE A 96 9.87 -1.41 13.80
CA PHE A 96 11.04 -0.66 13.35
C PHE A 96 10.87 0.85 13.40
N PHE A 97 9.65 1.35 13.40
CA PHE A 97 9.41 2.79 13.40
C PHE A 97 8.77 3.29 14.68
N LEU A 98 7.89 2.50 15.28
CA LEU A 98 7.24 2.90 16.52
C LEU A 98 7.92 2.31 17.75
N GLY A 99 8.88 1.41 17.55
CA GLY A 99 9.67 0.85 18.63
C GLY A 99 8.94 -0.15 19.51
N GLU A 100 7.86 -0.75 19.01
CA GLU A 100 7.15 -1.76 19.77
C GLU A 100 7.98 -3.01 19.91
N ASP A 101 7.85 -3.63 21.09
CA ASP A 101 8.60 -4.84 21.35
C ASP A 101 7.89 -6.02 20.75
N TRP A 102 8.61 -6.76 19.95
CA TRP A 102 8.02 -7.82 19.18
C TRP A 102 7.94 -9.11 19.93
N GLU A 103 8.74 -9.29 20.84
CA GLU A 103 8.79 -10.43 21.44
C GLU A 103 8.34 -10.59 22.66
N GLU A 104 7.98 -10.05 22.93
CA GLU A 104 7.47 -10.20 23.97
C GLU A 104 7.32 -11.33 24.45
N GLU A 105 7.59 -11.87 24.17
CA GLU A 105 7.45 -12.85 24.49
C GLU A 105 8.11 -13.61 25.02
N GLU A 106 8.33 -13.61 25.09
CA GLU A 106 8.70 -14.30 25.53
C GLU A 106 8.84 -14.56 26.16
#